data_0b0e4bad244f2009dbcca1875aea84ef
#
_entry.id   0b0e4bad244f2009dbcca1875aea84ef
#
_cell.length_a   1.000
_cell.length_b   1.000
_cell.length_c   1.000
_cell.angle_alpha   90.00
_cell.angle_beta   90.00
_cell.angle_gamma   90.00
#
_symmetry.space_group_name_H-M   'P 1'
#
loop_
_entity.id
_entity.type
_entity.pdbx_description
1 polymer ?
#
loop_
_entity_poly.entity_id
_entity_poly.type
_entity_poly.pdbx_seq_one_letter_code
_entity_poly.pdbx_strand_id
1 'polypeptide(L)'
;MSGPEAPAPGDPLFRQEAIEEYLRGREHGALVRVSPLWKHWAFGALALTFAGAATFAALAPLGIDVRGQAVVRRAPGSGDALEVVCLLPAADAVHALRPGQPVAVALDGASSAPLRLVIGTPVPGIFGPARARAWLGPEVGDVPSLAAPVVLVVAPVPRAGAGAVGDLSPGMTGVAQVRVGQRTLLRSLLLEGAPR
;
A
#
# COMPACT_ATOMS: atom_id res chain seq x y z
N MET A 1 16.22 -9.11 96.21
CA MET A 1 16.96 -9.18 94.92
C MET A 1 16.69 -10.53 94.33
N SER A 2 15.58 -10.63 93.51
CA SER A 2 15.24 -11.87 92.81
C SER A 2 15.95 -11.86 91.47
N GLY A 3 16.79 -12.86 91.21
CA GLY A 3 17.51 -13.00 89.95
C GLY A 3 16.53 -13.40 88.82
N PRO A 4 16.94 -13.13 87.59
CA PRO A 4 16.12 -13.49 86.46
C PRO A 4 16.05 -15.02 86.33
N GLU A 5 14.84 -15.54 86.32
CA GLU A 5 14.49 -16.94 86.14
C GLU A 5 14.93 -17.37 84.69
N ALA A 6 15.76 -18.39 84.64
CA ALA A 6 16.24 -18.92 83.36
C ALA A 6 15.07 -19.54 82.63
N PRO A 7 14.94 -19.34 81.31
CA PRO A 7 13.87 -19.96 80.54
C PRO A 7 13.95 -21.46 80.57
N ALA A 8 12.80 -22.10 80.76
CA ALA A 8 12.69 -23.58 80.85
C ALA A 8 13.15 -24.22 79.51
N PRO A 9 13.92 -25.38 79.59
CA PRO A 9 14.34 -26.10 78.40
C PRO A 9 13.14 -26.76 77.75
N GLY A 10 12.60 -26.16 76.71
CA GLY A 10 11.46 -26.72 75.99
C GLY A 10 10.56 -25.72 75.30
N ASP A 11 10.80 -24.41 75.51
CA ASP A 11 10.06 -23.41 74.77
C ASP A 11 10.48 -23.43 73.27
N PRO A 12 9.58 -23.85 72.35
CA PRO A 12 9.95 -23.85 70.93
C PRO A 12 10.29 -22.40 70.52
N LEU A 13 11.47 -22.23 69.96
CA LEU A 13 12.01 -20.95 69.47
C LEU A 13 11.07 -20.16 68.55
N PHE A 14 10.03 -20.84 68.11
CA PHE A 14 8.95 -20.25 67.35
C PHE A 14 7.61 -20.64 67.94
N ARG A 15 6.79 -19.68 68.29
CA ARG A 15 5.40 -19.96 68.73
C ARG A 15 4.67 -20.70 67.60
N GLN A 16 4.00 -21.82 67.92
CA GLN A 16 3.24 -22.59 66.95
C GLN A 16 2.26 -21.69 66.15
N GLU A 17 1.71 -20.67 66.75
CA GLU A 17 0.89 -19.66 66.11
C GLU A 17 1.57 -18.97 64.96
N ALA A 18 2.87 -18.62 65.09
CA ALA A 18 3.62 -17.99 64.01
C ALA A 18 3.89 -18.91 62.85
N ILE A 19 4.08 -20.19 63.11
CA ILE A 19 4.21 -21.23 62.07
C ILE A 19 2.90 -21.44 61.35
N GLU A 20 1.79 -21.49 62.08
CA GLU A 20 0.42 -21.63 61.48
C GLU A 20 0.07 -20.40 60.67
N GLU A 21 0.38 -19.21 61.13
CA GLU A 21 0.17 -17.96 60.38
C GLU A 21 1.02 -17.87 59.12
N TYR A 22 2.27 -18.33 59.19
CA TYR A 22 3.14 -18.42 58.00
C TYR A 22 2.62 -19.44 56.99
N LEU A 23 2.15 -20.57 57.46
CA LEU A 23 1.55 -21.60 56.60
C LEU A 23 0.21 -21.12 55.98
N ARG A 24 -0.59 -20.41 56.78
CA ARG A 24 -1.86 -19.85 56.32
C ARG A 24 -1.63 -18.70 55.29
N GLY A 25 -0.60 -17.90 55.52
CA GLY A 25 -0.19 -16.86 54.55
C GLY A 25 0.31 -17.45 53.22
N ARG A 26 0.91 -18.63 53.25
CA ARG A 26 1.39 -19.33 52.06
C ARG A 26 0.28 -19.93 51.21
N GLU A 27 -0.88 -20.24 51.80
CA GLU A 27 -2.05 -20.70 51.06
C GLU A 27 -2.75 -19.60 50.25
N HIS A 28 -2.57 -18.32 50.62
CA HIS A 28 -3.10 -17.17 49.87
C HIS A 28 -2.29 -16.83 48.63
N GLY A 29 -1.12 -17.45 48.44
CA GLY A 29 -0.31 -17.40 47.23
C GLY A 29 -0.69 -18.46 46.21
N ALA A 30 -1.90 -19.01 46.25
CA ALA A 30 -2.38 -19.96 45.24
C ALA A 30 -2.33 -19.24 43.87
N LEU A 31 -1.34 -19.57 43.08
CA LEU A 31 -1.28 -19.21 41.67
C LEU A 31 -2.66 -19.50 41.09
N VAL A 32 -3.30 -18.47 40.55
CA VAL A 32 -4.56 -18.61 39.85
C VAL A 32 -4.38 -19.72 38.83
N ARG A 33 -4.86 -20.91 39.13
CA ARG A 33 -4.88 -22.04 38.19
C ARG A 33 -5.84 -21.66 37.10
N VAL A 34 -5.29 -21.01 36.07
CA VAL A 34 -6.01 -20.80 34.81
C VAL A 34 -6.47 -22.17 34.34
N SER A 35 -7.77 -22.38 34.32
CA SER A 35 -8.35 -23.69 33.96
C SER A 35 -7.81 -24.12 32.60
N PRO A 36 -7.48 -25.39 32.36
CA PRO A 36 -6.97 -25.85 31.08
C PRO A 36 -7.92 -25.53 29.91
N LEU A 37 -9.22 -25.49 30.20
CA LEU A 37 -10.25 -25.14 29.22
C LEU A 37 -10.08 -23.73 28.66
N TRP A 38 -9.75 -22.74 29.50
CA TRP A 38 -9.52 -21.37 29.06
C TRP A 38 -8.32 -21.24 28.11
N LYS A 39 -7.26 -22.03 28.35
CA LYS A 39 -6.10 -22.07 27.45
C LYS A 39 -6.49 -22.55 26.06
N HIS A 40 -7.30 -23.59 25.95
CA HIS A 40 -7.77 -24.08 24.66
C HIS A 40 -8.61 -23.04 23.90
N TRP A 41 -9.48 -22.31 24.62
CA TRP A 41 -10.24 -21.22 24.02
C TRP A 41 -9.35 -20.07 23.54
N ALA A 42 -8.35 -19.68 24.33
CA ALA A 42 -7.39 -18.66 23.95
C ALA A 42 -6.57 -19.05 22.70
N PHE A 43 -6.06 -20.30 22.67
CA PHE A 43 -5.37 -20.81 21.50
C PHE A 43 -6.29 -20.95 20.28
N GLY A 44 -7.53 -21.38 20.48
CA GLY A 44 -8.53 -21.43 19.40
C GLY A 44 -8.83 -20.07 18.80
N ALA A 45 -9.06 -19.07 19.65
CA ALA A 45 -9.28 -17.69 19.22
C ALA A 45 -8.06 -17.13 18.47
N LEU A 46 -6.86 -17.38 18.98
CA LEU A 46 -5.61 -16.95 18.33
C LEU A 46 -5.44 -17.62 16.97
N ALA A 47 -5.64 -18.94 16.88
CA ALA A 47 -5.57 -19.69 15.63
C ALA A 47 -6.58 -19.17 14.60
N LEU A 48 -7.81 -18.89 15.02
CA LEU A 48 -8.86 -18.33 14.16
C LEU A 48 -8.48 -16.94 13.64
N THR A 49 -7.90 -16.10 14.49
CA THR A 49 -7.42 -14.76 14.10
C THR A 49 -6.32 -14.86 13.06
N PHE A 50 -5.33 -15.74 13.26
CA PHE A 50 -4.26 -15.96 12.29
C PHE A 50 -4.78 -16.53 10.97
N ALA A 51 -5.70 -17.50 11.02
CA ALA A 51 -6.33 -18.07 9.83
C ALA A 51 -7.12 -17.01 9.06
N GLY A 52 -7.88 -16.16 9.77
CA GLY A 52 -8.60 -15.04 9.18
C GLY A 52 -7.67 -14.01 8.52
N ALA A 53 -6.61 -13.63 9.21
CA ALA A 53 -5.60 -12.71 8.68
C ALA A 53 -4.89 -13.27 7.44
N ALA A 54 -4.50 -14.54 7.47
CA ALA A 54 -3.87 -15.23 6.34
C ALA A 54 -4.82 -15.31 5.13
N THR A 55 -6.08 -15.66 5.37
CA THR A 55 -7.11 -15.70 4.33
C THR A 55 -7.34 -14.31 3.73
N PHE A 56 -7.45 -13.29 4.58
CA PHE A 56 -7.57 -11.90 4.11
C PHE A 56 -6.36 -11.48 3.27
N ALA A 57 -5.13 -11.75 3.74
CA ALA A 57 -3.92 -11.44 3.00
C ALA A 57 -3.82 -12.17 1.65
N ALA A 58 -4.35 -13.39 1.56
CA ALA A 58 -4.39 -14.17 0.32
C ALA A 58 -5.43 -13.65 -0.68
N LEU A 59 -6.57 -13.11 -0.18
CA LEU A 59 -7.69 -12.69 -1.01
C LEU A 59 -7.71 -11.19 -1.29
N ALA A 60 -7.12 -10.35 -0.42
CA ALA A 60 -7.15 -8.90 -0.58
C ALA A 60 -6.38 -8.46 -1.84
N PRO A 61 -7.07 -7.88 -2.85
CA PRO A 61 -6.44 -7.40 -4.05
C PRO A 61 -5.74 -6.06 -3.78
N LEU A 62 -4.45 -6.00 -4.06
CA LEU A 62 -3.70 -4.74 -4.12
C LEU A 62 -3.64 -4.26 -5.56
N GLY A 63 -4.17 -3.07 -5.83
CA GLY A 63 -3.99 -2.41 -7.11
C GLY A 63 -2.53 -2.00 -7.31
N ILE A 64 -1.97 -2.34 -8.47
CA ILE A 64 -0.66 -1.87 -8.87
C ILE A 64 -0.89 -0.67 -9.77
N ASP A 65 -0.51 0.50 -9.28
CA ASP A 65 -0.62 1.74 -10.02
C ASP A 65 0.78 2.16 -10.51
N VAL A 66 0.90 2.38 -11.81
CA VAL A 66 2.10 2.96 -12.41
C VAL A 66 1.88 4.45 -12.60
N ARG A 67 2.84 5.23 -12.14
CA ARG A 67 2.85 6.67 -12.31
C ARG A 67 3.79 7.07 -13.43
N GLY A 68 3.34 8.03 -14.23
CA GLY A 68 4.13 8.63 -15.28
C GLY A 68 3.75 10.08 -15.49
N GLN A 69 4.34 10.69 -16.50
CA GLN A 69 3.93 12.03 -16.91
C GLN A 69 2.81 11.97 -17.93
N ALA A 70 2.01 13.01 -17.93
CA ALA A 70 0.98 13.27 -18.93
C ALA A 70 1.30 14.57 -19.66
N VAL A 71 1.03 14.59 -20.95
CA VAL A 71 1.18 15.79 -21.79
C VAL A 71 -0.03 15.90 -22.69
N VAL A 72 -0.61 17.08 -22.72
CA VAL A 72 -1.73 17.37 -23.64
C VAL A 72 -1.17 17.81 -24.98
N ARG A 73 -1.63 17.19 -26.05
CA ARG A 73 -1.29 17.62 -27.42
C ARG A 73 -2.52 17.59 -28.33
N ARG A 74 -2.39 18.19 -29.51
CA ARG A 74 -3.39 18.04 -30.55
C ARG A 74 -3.33 16.65 -31.21
N ALA A 75 -4.46 16.05 -31.42
CA ALA A 75 -4.52 14.76 -32.10
C ALA A 75 -4.16 14.95 -33.60
N PRO A 76 -3.20 14.19 -34.12
CA PRO A 76 -2.79 14.31 -35.50
C PRO A 76 -3.97 14.02 -36.46
N GLY A 77 -4.23 14.94 -37.38
CA GLY A 77 -5.29 14.77 -38.38
C GLY A 77 -6.73 15.07 -37.93
N SER A 78 -6.94 15.49 -36.68
CA SER A 78 -8.29 15.67 -36.11
C SER A 78 -8.66 17.15 -35.83
N GLY A 79 -7.97 18.08 -36.38
CA GLY A 79 -8.20 19.53 -36.18
C GLY A 79 -7.96 19.95 -34.72
N ASP A 80 -9.01 20.39 -34.03
CA ASP A 80 -8.91 20.86 -32.63
C ASP A 80 -9.11 19.77 -31.56
N ALA A 81 -9.12 18.50 -31.94
CA ALA A 81 -9.24 17.44 -30.96
C ALA A 81 -7.97 17.34 -30.11
N LEU A 82 -8.16 17.28 -28.80
CA LEU A 82 -7.07 17.11 -27.85
C LEU A 82 -6.94 15.64 -27.46
N GLU A 83 -5.71 15.22 -27.23
CA GLU A 83 -5.38 13.93 -26.65
C GLU A 83 -4.34 14.09 -25.55
N VAL A 84 -4.43 13.25 -24.56
CA VAL A 84 -3.44 13.16 -23.48
C VAL A 84 -2.50 12.01 -23.78
N VAL A 85 -1.22 12.30 -23.87
CA VAL A 85 -0.16 11.31 -24.00
C VAL A 85 0.44 11.04 -22.64
N CYS A 86 0.31 9.79 -22.19
CA CYS A 86 0.91 9.36 -20.93
C CYS A 86 2.26 8.68 -21.23
N LEU A 87 3.30 9.16 -20.56
CA LEU A 87 4.66 8.66 -20.62
C LEU A 87 4.90 7.81 -19.38
N LEU A 88 4.87 6.50 -19.52
CA LEU A 88 5.01 5.57 -18.41
C LEU A 88 6.40 4.93 -18.44
N PRO A 89 7.05 4.68 -17.26
CA PRO A 89 8.32 3.98 -17.21
C PRO A 89 8.24 2.62 -17.88
N ALA A 90 9.17 2.33 -18.78
CA ALA A 90 9.11 1.10 -19.56
C ALA A 90 9.20 -0.18 -18.71
N ALA A 91 9.94 -0.14 -17.59
CA ALA A 91 10.11 -1.27 -16.70
C ALA A 91 8.78 -1.78 -16.12
N ASP A 92 7.86 -0.87 -15.85
CA ASP A 92 6.61 -1.18 -15.14
C ASP A 92 5.41 -1.37 -16.08
N ALA A 93 5.51 -0.83 -17.29
CA ALA A 93 4.34 -0.65 -18.16
C ALA A 93 4.27 -1.61 -19.37
N VAL A 94 5.40 -2.13 -19.84
CA VAL A 94 5.49 -2.81 -21.16
C VAL A 94 4.52 -3.99 -21.36
N HIS A 95 4.23 -4.73 -20.30
CA HIS A 95 3.41 -5.95 -20.42
C HIS A 95 2.02 -5.84 -19.79
N ALA A 96 1.71 -4.72 -19.18
CA ALA A 96 0.53 -4.60 -18.32
C ALA A 96 -0.53 -3.65 -18.89
N LEU A 97 -0.19 -2.85 -19.90
CA LEU A 97 -1.09 -1.87 -20.50
C LEU A 97 -2.01 -2.51 -21.53
N ARG A 98 -3.30 -2.24 -21.41
CA ARG A 98 -4.32 -2.70 -22.35
C ARG A 98 -5.21 -1.54 -22.78
N PRO A 99 -5.71 -1.53 -24.01
CA PRO A 99 -6.75 -0.61 -24.41
C PRO A 99 -7.98 -0.75 -23.50
N GLY A 100 -8.65 0.36 -23.24
CA GLY A 100 -9.84 0.37 -22.37
C GLY A 100 -9.56 0.50 -20.87
N GLN A 101 -8.31 0.52 -20.42
CA GLN A 101 -7.98 0.73 -19.00
C GLN A 101 -8.22 2.20 -18.60
N PRO A 102 -8.75 2.42 -17.38
CA PRO A 102 -8.90 3.77 -16.85
C PRO A 102 -7.53 4.36 -16.48
N VAL A 103 -7.31 5.61 -16.84
CA VAL A 103 -6.18 6.43 -16.45
C VAL A 103 -6.69 7.69 -15.74
N ALA A 104 -6.11 8.01 -14.60
CA ALA A 104 -6.33 9.26 -13.91
C ALA A 104 -5.18 10.23 -14.24
N VAL A 105 -5.51 11.42 -14.71
CA VAL A 105 -4.55 12.44 -15.12
C VAL A 105 -4.79 13.69 -14.29
N ALA A 106 -3.80 14.11 -13.54
CA ALA A 106 -3.78 15.39 -12.86
C ALA A 106 -2.89 16.34 -13.65
N LEU A 107 -3.46 17.37 -14.27
CA LEU A 107 -2.74 18.34 -15.09
C LEU A 107 -2.38 19.56 -14.25
N ASP A 108 -1.18 20.09 -14.47
CA ASP A 108 -0.69 21.28 -13.81
C ASP A 108 -1.46 22.50 -14.33
N GLY A 109 -2.06 23.26 -13.40
CA GLY A 109 -2.85 24.45 -13.75
C GLY A 109 -4.29 24.20 -14.16
N ALA A 110 -4.73 22.92 -14.26
CA ALA A 110 -6.13 22.58 -14.47
C ALA A 110 -6.89 22.47 -13.13
N SER A 111 -8.22 22.29 -13.22
CA SER A 111 -9.09 22.04 -12.07
C SER A 111 -8.50 21.01 -11.11
N SER A 112 -8.74 21.18 -9.82
CA SER A 112 -8.20 20.32 -8.73
C SER A 112 -8.59 18.83 -8.79
N ALA A 113 -9.55 18.46 -9.63
CA ALA A 113 -10.00 17.08 -9.79
C ALA A 113 -9.22 16.37 -10.91
N PRO A 114 -8.70 15.14 -10.67
CA PRO A 114 -8.01 14.39 -11.71
C PRO A 114 -8.99 14.01 -12.85
N LEU A 115 -8.56 14.25 -14.07
CA LEU A 115 -9.30 13.89 -15.27
C LEU A 115 -9.26 12.38 -15.44
N ARG A 116 -10.43 11.74 -15.52
CA ARG A 116 -10.54 10.31 -15.77
C ARG A 116 -10.70 10.06 -17.25
N LEU A 117 -9.69 9.46 -17.84
CA LEU A 117 -9.67 9.09 -19.26
C LEU A 117 -9.59 7.57 -19.41
N VAL A 118 -9.77 7.12 -20.64
CA VAL A 118 -9.62 5.72 -21.00
C VAL A 118 -8.46 5.61 -21.99
N ILE A 119 -7.59 4.66 -21.74
CA ILE A 119 -6.46 4.37 -22.64
C ILE A 119 -7.02 3.92 -23.98
N GLY A 120 -6.65 4.61 -25.03
CA GLY A 120 -6.87 4.19 -26.40
C GLY A 120 -5.93 3.07 -26.80
N THR A 121 -5.25 3.24 -27.93
CA THR A 121 -4.26 2.24 -28.39
C THR A 121 -2.90 2.60 -27.85
N PRO A 122 -2.23 1.73 -27.07
CA PRO A 122 -0.84 1.94 -26.70
C PRO A 122 0.04 2.01 -27.96
N VAL A 123 0.97 2.96 -27.99
CA VAL A 123 1.92 3.04 -29.09
C VAL A 123 2.93 1.89 -28.94
N PRO A 124 3.05 1.02 -29.93
CA PRO A 124 3.88 -0.17 -29.79
C PRO A 124 5.36 0.19 -29.65
N GLY A 125 6.02 -0.39 -28.65
CA GLY A 125 7.46 -0.30 -28.44
C GLY A 125 7.86 0.59 -27.26
N ILE A 126 9.16 0.49 -26.96
CA ILE A 126 9.82 1.30 -25.96
C ILE A 126 10.50 2.47 -26.68
N PHE A 127 10.29 3.66 -26.16
CA PHE A 127 10.80 4.89 -26.73
C PHE A 127 11.97 5.41 -25.87
N GLY A 128 13.12 5.54 -26.49
CA GLY A 128 14.22 6.30 -25.87
C GLY A 128 13.89 7.82 -25.86
N PRO A 129 14.60 8.60 -25.04
CA PRO A 129 14.32 10.02 -24.86
C PRO A 129 14.20 10.84 -26.14
N ALA A 130 15.12 10.69 -27.04
CA ALA A 130 15.13 11.42 -28.31
C ALA A 130 13.94 11.06 -29.21
N ARG A 131 13.62 9.77 -29.30
CA ARG A 131 12.50 9.27 -30.11
C ARG A 131 11.16 9.68 -29.53
N ALA A 132 11.03 9.67 -28.20
CA ALA A 132 9.82 10.13 -27.52
C ALA A 132 9.57 11.62 -27.76
N ARG A 133 10.60 12.46 -27.66
CA ARG A 133 10.49 13.91 -27.99
C ARG A 133 10.08 14.14 -29.45
N ALA A 134 10.72 13.43 -30.38
CA ALA A 134 10.37 13.55 -31.79
C ALA A 134 8.92 13.13 -32.07
N TRP A 135 8.42 12.13 -31.35
CA TRP A 135 7.03 11.67 -31.48
C TRP A 135 6.01 12.62 -30.85
N LEU A 136 6.36 13.26 -29.73
CA LEU A 136 5.50 14.26 -29.07
C LEU A 136 5.32 15.52 -29.90
N GLY A 137 6.30 15.87 -30.71
CA GLY A 137 6.30 17.08 -31.54
C GLY A 137 6.80 18.33 -30.83
N PRO A 138 6.97 19.43 -31.59
CA PRO A 138 7.57 20.66 -31.08
C PRO A 138 6.64 21.45 -30.15
N GLU A 139 5.35 21.16 -30.13
CA GLU A 139 4.35 21.82 -29.27
C GLU A 139 4.52 21.45 -27.79
N VAL A 140 5.20 20.34 -27.53
CA VAL A 140 5.47 19.84 -26.18
C VAL A 140 6.85 20.33 -25.77
N GLY A 141 6.88 21.24 -24.81
CA GLY A 141 8.12 21.77 -24.24
C GLY A 141 9.01 20.70 -23.58
N ASP A 142 9.98 21.14 -22.82
CA ASP A 142 10.91 20.22 -22.14
C ASP A 142 10.17 19.39 -21.07
N VAL A 143 10.08 18.08 -21.30
CA VAL A 143 9.45 17.13 -20.37
C VAL A 143 10.54 16.46 -19.53
N PRO A 144 10.65 16.77 -18.23
CA PRO A 144 11.77 16.34 -17.40
C PRO A 144 11.95 14.81 -17.30
N SER A 145 10.88 14.05 -17.41
CA SER A 145 10.92 12.59 -17.26
C SER A 145 11.46 11.83 -18.48
N LEU A 146 11.76 12.52 -19.57
CA LEU A 146 12.35 11.89 -20.77
C LEU A 146 13.83 11.52 -20.59
N ALA A 147 14.32 11.38 -19.37
CA ALA A 147 15.68 10.89 -19.12
C ALA A 147 15.81 9.35 -19.24
N ALA A 148 14.70 8.62 -19.12
CA ALA A 148 14.66 7.16 -19.16
C ALA A 148 13.78 6.64 -20.31
N PRO A 149 13.90 5.36 -20.70
CA PRO A 149 13.02 4.74 -21.67
C PRO A 149 11.57 4.71 -21.16
N VAL A 150 10.63 5.10 -22.03
CA VAL A 150 9.20 5.20 -21.72
C VAL A 150 8.33 4.42 -22.71
N VAL A 151 7.16 4.06 -22.27
CA VAL A 151 6.07 3.59 -23.11
C VAL A 151 5.06 4.72 -23.27
N LEU A 152 4.65 4.96 -24.50
CA LEU A 152 3.69 6.00 -24.83
C LEU A 152 2.27 5.42 -24.91
N VAL A 153 1.35 6.06 -24.23
CA VAL A 153 -0.06 5.69 -24.24
C VAL A 153 -0.89 6.91 -24.56
N VAL A 154 -1.76 6.78 -25.53
CA VAL A 154 -2.65 7.85 -25.96
C VAL A 154 -4.03 7.65 -25.34
N ALA A 155 -4.53 8.68 -24.67
CA ALA A 155 -5.88 8.73 -24.14
C ALA A 155 -6.65 9.89 -24.81
N PRO A 156 -7.64 9.59 -25.65
CA PRO A 156 -8.42 10.65 -26.29
C PRO A 156 -9.25 11.42 -25.26
N VAL A 157 -9.27 12.71 -25.37
CA VAL A 157 -10.13 13.55 -24.53
C VAL A 157 -11.54 13.57 -25.14
N PRO A 158 -12.56 13.12 -24.40
CA PRO A 158 -13.92 13.14 -24.91
C PRO A 158 -14.41 14.59 -25.07
N ARG A 159 -15.03 14.90 -26.23
CA ARG A 159 -15.57 16.23 -26.52
C ARG A 159 -16.80 16.60 -25.66
N ALA A 160 -17.46 15.58 -25.09
CA ALA A 160 -18.66 15.74 -24.29
C ALA A 160 -18.32 15.73 -22.80
N GLY A 161 -18.22 16.89 -22.20
CA GLY A 161 -17.94 17.02 -20.77
C GLY A 161 -17.32 18.38 -20.44
N ALA A 162 -17.96 19.45 -20.90
CA ALA A 162 -17.43 20.82 -20.87
C ALA A 162 -17.07 21.39 -19.47
N GLY A 163 -17.35 20.70 -18.38
CA GLY A 163 -17.03 21.22 -17.04
C GLY A 163 -15.57 21.03 -16.59
N ALA A 164 -14.89 19.98 -17.07
CA ALA A 164 -13.49 19.69 -16.69
C ALA A 164 -12.51 19.86 -17.87
N VAL A 165 -13.02 20.02 -19.10
CA VAL A 165 -12.24 20.03 -20.35
C VAL A 165 -12.01 21.46 -20.86
N GLY A 166 -12.74 22.46 -20.32
CA GLY A 166 -12.73 23.84 -20.82
C GLY A 166 -11.37 24.56 -20.76
N ASP A 167 -10.47 24.10 -19.89
CA ASP A 167 -9.19 24.77 -19.65
C ASP A 167 -7.97 23.99 -20.21
N LEU A 168 -8.20 22.97 -21.03
CA LEU A 168 -7.10 22.18 -21.56
C LEU A 168 -6.45 22.90 -22.77
N SER A 169 -5.16 23.12 -22.65
CA SER A 169 -4.36 23.70 -23.73
C SER A 169 -3.26 22.71 -24.16
N PRO A 170 -2.92 22.68 -25.46
CA PRO A 170 -1.76 21.93 -25.92
C PRO A 170 -0.50 22.38 -25.19
N GLY A 171 0.36 21.44 -24.81
CA GLY A 171 1.58 21.70 -24.05
C GLY A 171 1.41 21.62 -22.54
N MET A 172 0.20 21.53 -22.01
CA MET A 172 0.01 21.30 -20.58
C MET A 172 0.60 19.96 -20.17
N THR A 173 1.31 19.96 -19.02
CA THR A 173 1.92 18.78 -18.43
C THR A 173 1.18 18.37 -17.17
N GLY A 174 1.47 17.17 -16.67
CA GLY A 174 0.86 16.66 -15.46
C GLY A 174 1.33 15.28 -15.11
N VAL A 175 0.64 14.65 -14.18
CA VAL A 175 0.92 13.29 -13.71
C VAL A 175 -0.20 12.36 -14.16
N ALA A 176 0.17 11.25 -14.82
CA ALA A 176 -0.73 10.16 -15.16
C ALA A 176 -0.57 9.02 -14.15
N GLN A 177 -1.68 8.43 -13.74
CA GLN A 177 -1.72 7.24 -12.89
C GLN A 177 -2.59 6.19 -13.57
N VAL A 178 -1.99 5.06 -13.88
CA VAL A 178 -2.65 3.93 -14.57
C VAL A 178 -2.62 2.71 -13.67
N ARG A 179 -3.78 2.11 -13.47
CA ARG A 179 -3.87 0.82 -12.77
C ARG A 179 -3.53 -0.30 -13.74
N VAL A 180 -2.36 -0.89 -13.60
CA VAL A 180 -1.84 -1.90 -14.53
C VAL A 180 -2.12 -3.35 -14.11
N GLY A 181 -2.56 -3.57 -12.88
CA GLY A 181 -2.86 -4.92 -12.41
C GLY A 181 -3.36 -4.97 -10.99
N GLN A 182 -3.59 -6.20 -10.55
CA GLN A 182 -3.90 -6.52 -9.16
C GLN A 182 -2.96 -7.64 -8.72
N ARG A 183 -2.40 -7.50 -7.53
CA ARG A 183 -1.67 -8.57 -6.84
C ARG A 183 -2.31 -8.81 -5.49
N THR A 184 -2.21 -10.02 -4.97
CA THR A 184 -2.63 -10.29 -3.60
C THR A 184 -1.54 -9.82 -2.63
N LEU A 185 -1.95 -9.39 -1.44
CA LEU A 185 -1.05 -8.97 -0.36
C LEU A 185 0.02 -10.02 -0.07
N LEU A 186 -0.38 -11.29 -0.02
CA LEU A 186 0.53 -12.41 0.24
C LEU A 186 1.64 -12.50 -0.82
N ARG A 187 1.30 -12.34 -2.11
CA ARG A 187 2.27 -12.39 -3.21
C ARG A 187 3.24 -11.21 -3.17
N SER A 188 2.77 -10.04 -2.75
CA SER A 188 3.61 -8.85 -2.57
C SER A 188 4.66 -9.07 -1.48
N LEU A 189 4.25 -9.57 -0.31
CA LEU A 189 5.16 -9.85 0.81
C LEU A 189 6.21 -10.91 0.47
N LEU A 190 5.84 -11.97 -0.25
CA LEU A 190 6.76 -13.04 -0.64
C LEU A 190 7.79 -12.58 -1.68
N LEU A 191 7.43 -11.66 -2.58
CA LEU A 191 8.33 -11.17 -3.62
C LEU A 191 9.28 -10.07 -3.13
N GLU A 192 8.85 -9.23 -2.17
CA GLU A 192 9.70 -8.20 -1.56
C GLU A 192 10.67 -8.77 -0.52
N GLY A 193 10.35 -9.91 0.09
CA GLY A 193 11.21 -10.59 1.05
C GLY A 193 12.31 -11.44 0.43
N ALA A 194 12.37 -11.62 -0.90
CA ALA A 194 13.46 -12.32 -1.55
C ALA A 194 14.66 -11.35 -1.74
N PRO A 195 15.79 -11.58 -1.07
CA PRO A 195 16.98 -10.75 -1.27
C PRO A 195 17.43 -10.88 -2.75
N ARG A 196 17.67 -9.72 -3.38
CA ARG A 196 18.25 -9.63 -4.72
C ARG A 196 19.75 -9.86 -4.65
#